data_c059b3945c933aab6d83a23410b41deb
#
_entry.id   c059b3945c933aab6d83a23410b41deb
#
_cell.length_a   1.000
_cell.length_b   1.000
_cell.length_c   1.000
_cell.angle_alpha   90.00
_cell.angle_beta   90.00
_cell.angle_gamma   90.00
#
_symmetry.space_group_name_H-M   'P 1'
#
loop_
_entity.id
_entity.type
_entity.pdbx_description
1 polymer ?
#
loop_
_entity_poly.entity_id
_entity_poly.type
_entity_poly.pdbx_seq_one_letter_code
_entity_poly.pdbx_strand_id
1 'polypeptide(L)'
;MVSPPQDLHSVEGVIAALQRPCADFGTPIPSPSDAQIRQLTQLGALYREWNARINVISRKDMGDFFSRHVLHSLSMARVFRPECGARILDVGTGGGFPGIPLAILFPETSFTLCDSIGKKVKVVHAVAEALGLENVKTEWARAETLTNVPPFDFVVSRAVTRMPAFLDWVRPLVAGNHRHGLQNGVLYLKGGDLKEELAPVKEPLQSWSLDSLLTDPWFASKKLLHVAVENPG
;
A
#
# COMPACT_ATOMS: atom_id res chain seq x y z
N MET A 1 -21.27 5.22 23.95
CA MET A 1 -19.95 5.08 24.60
C MET A 1 -18.92 5.53 23.58
N VAL A 2 -18.20 6.63 23.83
CA VAL A 2 -17.11 7.08 22.97
C VAL A 2 -15.94 6.15 23.24
N SER A 3 -15.49 5.42 22.22
CA SER A 3 -14.29 4.58 22.33
C SER A 3 -13.10 5.45 22.74
N PRO A 4 -12.18 4.97 23.61
CA PRO A 4 -11.01 5.74 23.99
C PRO A 4 -10.19 6.11 22.74
N PRO A 5 -9.46 7.24 22.78
CA PRO A 5 -8.62 7.65 21.68
C PRO A 5 -7.62 6.55 21.37
N GLN A 6 -7.50 6.22 20.09
CA GLN A 6 -6.56 5.19 19.64
C GLN A 6 -5.15 5.74 19.68
N ASP A 7 -4.23 5.00 20.29
CA ASP A 7 -2.80 5.27 20.16
C ASP A 7 -2.31 4.80 18.78
N LEU A 8 -2.46 5.65 17.77
CA LEU A 8 -1.99 5.36 16.41
C LEU A 8 -0.47 5.54 16.22
N HIS A 9 0.26 5.79 17.31
CA HIS A 9 1.73 5.87 17.30
C HIS A 9 2.41 4.54 17.63
N SER A 10 1.61 3.49 17.87
CA SER A 10 2.08 2.13 18.15
C SER A 10 1.52 1.12 17.13
N VAL A 11 2.17 -0.05 17.02
CA VAL A 11 1.71 -1.14 16.15
C VAL A 11 0.40 -1.71 16.67
N GLU A 12 0.25 -1.84 17.97
CA GLU A 12 -0.95 -2.33 18.62
C GLU A 12 -2.16 -1.44 18.30
N GLY A 13 -1.98 -0.13 18.35
CA GLY A 13 -3.01 0.84 17.99
C GLY A 13 -3.36 0.80 16.50
N VAL A 14 -2.39 0.61 15.63
CA VAL A 14 -2.60 0.41 14.18
C VAL A 14 -3.44 -0.84 13.92
N ILE A 15 -3.09 -1.96 14.53
CA ILE A 15 -3.81 -3.23 14.38
C ILE A 15 -5.24 -3.09 14.92
N ALA A 16 -5.40 -2.53 16.11
CA ALA A 16 -6.71 -2.31 16.71
C ALA A 16 -7.62 -1.44 15.83
N ALA A 17 -7.08 -0.39 15.21
CA ALA A 17 -7.81 0.45 14.26
C ALA A 17 -8.32 -0.35 13.05
N LEU A 18 -7.49 -1.22 12.49
CA LEU A 18 -7.81 -2.01 11.30
C LEU A 18 -8.69 -3.22 11.62
N GLN A 19 -8.78 -3.64 12.87
CA GLN A 19 -9.65 -4.73 13.30
C GLN A 19 -11.06 -4.26 13.71
N ARG A 20 -11.31 -2.95 13.79
CA ARG A 20 -12.65 -2.45 14.13
C ARG A 20 -13.66 -2.76 13.02
N PRO A 21 -14.89 -3.17 13.38
CA PRO A 21 -16.00 -3.21 12.44
C PRO A 21 -16.24 -1.84 11.80
N CYS A 22 -16.46 -1.80 10.50
CA CYS A 22 -16.82 -0.61 9.75
C CYS A 22 -17.71 -1.02 8.59
N ALA A 23 -18.90 -0.42 8.48
CA ALA A 23 -19.90 -0.80 7.48
C ALA A 23 -19.43 -0.53 6.03
N ASP A 24 -18.65 0.54 5.83
CA ASP A 24 -18.17 0.95 4.51
C ASP A 24 -16.99 0.11 4.01
N PHE A 25 -16.36 -0.64 4.90
CA PHE A 25 -15.22 -1.50 4.61
C PHE A 25 -15.58 -2.96 4.84
N GLY A 26 -14.95 -3.84 4.10
CA GLY A 26 -15.10 -5.27 4.25
C GLY A 26 -14.72 -5.79 5.65
N THR A 27 -14.48 -7.08 5.77
CA THR A 27 -14.13 -7.70 7.05
C THR A 27 -12.87 -7.08 7.66
N PRO A 28 -12.76 -7.00 9.00
CA PRO A 28 -11.52 -6.61 9.69
C PRO A 28 -10.34 -7.45 9.21
N ILE A 29 -9.12 -6.87 9.22
CA ILE A 29 -7.92 -7.64 8.90
C ILE A 29 -7.76 -8.82 9.86
N PRO A 30 -7.19 -9.96 9.43
CA PRO A 30 -6.84 -11.03 10.34
C PRO A 30 -5.85 -10.53 11.39
N SER A 31 -5.85 -11.16 12.55
CA SER A 31 -4.85 -10.85 13.59
C SER A 31 -3.45 -11.21 13.06
N PRO A 32 -2.53 -10.25 13.00
CA PRO A 32 -1.16 -10.55 12.62
C PRO A 32 -0.51 -11.51 13.63
N SER A 33 0.36 -12.37 13.14
CA SER A 33 1.19 -13.25 13.99
C SER A 33 2.21 -12.43 14.79
N ASP A 34 2.76 -13.02 15.84
CA ASP A 34 3.83 -12.40 16.63
C ASP A 34 5.05 -12.01 15.79
N ALA A 35 5.36 -12.78 14.75
CA ALA A 35 6.44 -12.45 13.82
C ALA A 35 6.12 -11.18 13.03
N GLN A 36 4.92 -11.05 12.50
CA GLN A 36 4.46 -9.86 11.78
C GLN A 36 4.41 -8.62 12.69
N ILE A 37 3.95 -8.78 13.94
CA ILE A 37 3.97 -7.69 14.93
C ILE A 37 5.40 -7.22 15.18
N ARG A 38 6.36 -8.15 15.38
CA ARG A 38 7.78 -7.79 15.53
C ARG A 38 8.33 -7.05 14.31
N GLN A 39 8.05 -7.54 13.10
CA GLN A 39 8.50 -6.89 11.85
C GLN A 39 7.91 -5.47 11.71
N LEU A 40 6.60 -5.29 11.96
CA LEU A 40 5.97 -3.96 11.94
C LEU A 40 6.59 -3.02 12.98
N THR A 41 6.88 -3.51 14.19
CA THR A 41 7.51 -2.73 15.25
C THR A 41 8.91 -2.27 14.89
N GLN A 42 9.70 -3.13 14.23
CA GLN A 42 11.06 -2.83 13.79
C GLN A 42 11.09 -1.72 12.72
N LEU A 43 10.02 -1.55 11.92
CA LEU A 43 9.96 -0.50 10.88
C LEU A 43 10.30 0.88 11.43
N GLY A 44 9.75 1.25 12.59
CA GLY A 44 9.97 2.57 13.17
C GLY A 44 11.45 2.89 13.46
N ALA A 45 12.21 1.90 13.93
CA ALA A 45 13.64 2.04 14.18
C ALA A 45 14.45 2.08 12.88
N LEU A 46 14.18 1.16 11.95
CA LEU A 46 14.85 1.08 10.66
C LEU A 46 14.68 2.36 9.85
N TYR A 47 13.45 2.89 9.77
CA TYR A 47 13.21 4.13 9.01
C TYR A 47 13.78 5.36 9.70
N ARG A 48 13.88 5.42 11.04
CA ARG A 48 14.61 6.51 11.71
C ARG A 48 16.09 6.49 11.34
N GLU A 49 16.71 5.33 11.35
CA GLU A 49 18.12 5.19 10.98
C GLU A 49 18.37 5.57 9.51
N TRP A 50 17.58 5.00 8.57
CA TRP A 50 17.74 5.26 7.15
C TRP A 50 17.41 6.69 6.78
N ASN A 51 16.37 7.29 7.37
CA ASN A 51 15.95 8.65 7.07
C ASN A 51 16.96 9.71 7.54
N ALA A 52 17.81 9.37 8.52
CA ALA A 52 18.94 10.21 8.91
C ALA A 52 19.99 10.33 7.78
N ARG A 53 20.09 9.33 6.91
CA ARG A 53 21.07 9.25 5.81
C ARG A 53 20.44 9.60 4.45
N ILE A 54 19.25 9.09 4.18
CA ILE A 54 18.51 9.27 2.92
C ILE A 54 17.07 9.61 3.25
N ASN A 55 16.64 10.83 2.87
CA ASN A 55 15.29 11.30 3.13
C ASN A 55 14.27 10.56 2.25
N VAL A 56 13.71 9.46 2.75
CA VAL A 56 12.65 8.67 2.10
C VAL A 56 11.27 8.95 2.67
N ILE A 57 11.21 9.52 3.88
CA ILE A 57 10.01 9.95 4.58
C ILE A 57 10.19 11.40 5.00
N SER A 58 9.15 12.24 4.85
CA SER A 58 9.18 13.61 5.32
C SER A 58 9.56 13.66 6.81
N ARG A 59 10.47 14.55 7.18
CA ARG A 59 10.87 14.74 8.59
C ARG A 59 9.68 15.09 9.49
N LYS A 60 8.67 15.77 8.94
CA LYS A 60 7.45 16.13 9.65
C LYS A 60 6.57 14.91 9.96
N ASP A 61 6.65 13.87 9.13
CA ASP A 61 5.82 12.67 9.26
C ASP A 61 6.48 11.57 10.11
N MET A 62 7.76 11.74 10.49
CA MET A 62 8.46 10.74 11.33
C MET A 62 7.85 10.59 12.73
N GLY A 63 7.27 11.65 13.30
CA GLY A 63 6.52 11.57 14.56
C GLY A 63 5.25 10.74 14.46
N ASP A 64 4.61 10.79 13.29
CA ASP A 64 3.35 10.11 12.98
C ASP A 64 3.59 8.90 12.06
N PHE A 65 4.77 8.29 12.13
CA PHE A 65 5.21 7.22 11.23
C PHE A 65 4.20 6.07 11.14
N PHE A 66 3.74 5.59 12.28
CA PHE A 66 2.81 4.45 12.32
C PHE A 66 1.44 4.80 11.76
N SER A 67 0.89 5.98 12.05
CA SER A 67 -0.41 6.39 11.51
C SER A 67 -0.32 6.75 10.03
N ARG A 68 0.61 7.62 9.63
CA ARG A 68 0.66 8.19 8.27
C ARG A 68 1.29 7.27 7.23
N HIS A 69 2.10 6.29 7.66
CA HIS A 69 2.76 5.36 6.72
C HIS A 69 2.28 3.93 6.91
N VAL A 70 2.37 3.35 8.10
CA VAL A 70 2.02 1.94 8.32
C VAL A 70 0.51 1.73 8.26
N LEU A 71 -0.27 2.43 9.08
CA LEU A 71 -1.74 2.33 9.10
C LEU A 71 -2.35 2.69 7.76
N HIS A 72 -1.89 3.79 7.14
CA HIS A 72 -2.36 4.22 5.82
C HIS A 72 -2.13 3.14 4.77
N SER A 73 -0.97 2.48 4.76
CA SER A 73 -0.67 1.38 3.84
C SER A 73 -1.54 0.14 4.11
N LEU A 74 -1.63 -0.27 5.37
CA LEU A 74 -2.39 -1.44 5.78
C LEU A 74 -3.91 -1.25 5.67
N SER A 75 -4.41 -0.01 5.54
CA SER A 75 -5.84 0.24 5.30
C SER A 75 -6.33 -0.42 4.00
N MET A 76 -5.46 -0.66 3.02
CA MET A 76 -5.78 -1.43 1.81
C MET A 76 -6.27 -2.85 2.14
N ALA A 77 -5.72 -3.47 3.17
CA ALA A 77 -6.10 -4.83 3.58
C ALA A 77 -7.54 -4.95 4.10
N ARG A 78 -8.26 -3.84 4.26
CA ARG A 78 -9.67 -3.83 4.60
C ARG A 78 -10.58 -4.23 3.42
N VAL A 79 -10.13 -3.98 2.20
CA VAL A 79 -10.88 -4.30 0.97
C VAL A 79 -10.13 -5.30 0.09
N PHE A 80 -8.84 -5.48 0.34
CA PHE A 80 -7.95 -6.24 -0.51
C PHE A 80 -7.41 -7.47 0.24
N ARG A 81 -7.70 -8.65 -0.29
CA ARG A 81 -7.22 -9.93 0.23
C ARG A 81 -6.70 -10.77 -0.92
N PRO A 82 -5.38 -10.70 -1.16
CA PRO A 82 -4.79 -11.51 -2.21
C PRO A 82 -4.84 -13.00 -1.82
N GLU A 83 -5.14 -13.83 -2.80
CA GLU A 83 -4.98 -15.28 -2.65
C GLU A 83 -3.49 -15.66 -2.61
N CYS A 84 -3.18 -16.81 -2.02
CA CYS A 84 -1.82 -17.34 -1.96
C CYS A 84 -1.19 -17.37 -3.37
N GLY A 85 0.08 -16.94 -3.44
CA GLY A 85 0.83 -16.83 -4.70
C GLY A 85 0.41 -15.66 -5.59
N ALA A 86 -0.37 -14.70 -5.09
CA ALA A 86 -0.64 -13.45 -5.79
C ALA A 86 0.65 -12.67 -6.05
N ARG A 87 0.65 -11.90 -7.14
CA ARG A 87 1.77 -11.06 -7.54
C ARG A 87 1.33 -9.61 -7.51
N ILE A 88 2.05 -8.79 -6.77
CA ILE A 88 1.72 -7.38 -6.55
C ILE A 88 2.90 -6.51 -6.96
N LEU A 89 2.63 -5.46 -7.72
CA LEU A 89 3.59 -4.41 -8.06
C LEU A 89 3.28 -3.15 -7.24
N ASP A 90 4.25 -2.65 -6.48
CA ASP A 90 4.16 -1.32 -5.85
C ASP A 90 4.91 -0.30 -6.72
N VAL A 91 4.17 0.58 -7.36
CA VAL A 91 4.71 1.58 -8.28
C VAL A 91 4.94 2.90 -7.58
N GLY A 92 6.18 3.40 -7.70
CA GLY A 92 6.61 4.60 -7.00
C GLY A 92 6.64 4.37 -5.49
N THR A 93 7.18 3.22 -5.09
CA THR A 93 7.18 2.74 -3.70
C THR A 93 7.80 3.73 -2.70
N GLY A 94 8.64 4.65 -3.17
CA GLY A 94 9.29 5.65 -2.34
C GLY A 94 10.14 5.02 -1.25
N GLY A 95 9.71 5.19 -0.01
CA GLY A 95 10.30 4.51 1.15
C GLY A 95 9.76 3.10 1.39
N GLY A 96 9.11 2.45 0.43
CA GLY A 96 8.55 1.11 0.61
C GLY A 96 7.07 1.11 1.04
N PHE A 97 6.34 2.19 0.73
CA PHE A 97 4.93 2.33 1.12
C PHE A 97 4.01 2.50 -0.10
N PRO A 98 2.99 1.63 -0.25
CA PRO A 98 2.44 0.70 0.75
C PRO A 98 3.10 -0.69 0.80
N GLY A 99 4.04 -1.02 -0.08
CA GLY A 99 4.52 -2.38 -0.34
C GLY A 99 5.08 -3.11 0.88
N ILE A 100 5.99 -2.52 1.66
CA ILE A 100 6.62 -3.19 2.82
C ILE A 100 5.59 -3.58 3.89
N PRO A 101 4.69 -2.69 4.39
CA PRO A 101 3.66 -3.10 5.34
C PRO A 101 2.74 -4.20 4.80
N LEU A 102 2.37 -4.14 3.51
CA LEU A 102 1.53 -5.17 2.90
C LEU A 102 2.27 -6.50 2.75
N ALA A 103 3.56 -6.48 2.40
CA ALA A 103 4.39 -7.69 2.31
C ALA A 103 4.55 -8.39 3.67
N ILE A 104 4.65 -7.62 4.76
CA ILE A 104 4.62 -8.17 6.12
C ILE A 104 3.28 -8.84 6.41
N LEU A 105 2.16 -8.21 6.03
CA LEU A 105 0.83 -8.73 6.33
C LEU A 105 0.48 -9.95 5.48
N PHE A 106 0.96 -10.02 4.23
CA PHE A 106 0.67 -11.08 3.26
C PHE A 106 1.94 -11.85 2.85
N PRO A 107 2.49 -12.71 3.72
CA PRO A 107 3.78 -13.38 3.47
C PRO A 107 3.74 -14.37 2.30
N GLU A 108 2.55 -14.89 1.94
CA GLU A 108 2.38 -15.83 0.82
C GLU A 108 2.14 -15.12 -0.53
N THR A 109 2.30 -13.79 -0.57
CA THR A 109 2.12 -12.95 -1.75
C THR A 109 3.47 -12.38 -2.17
N SER A 110 3.79 -12.41 -3.46
CA SER A 110 5.04 -11.83 -3.99
C SER A 110 4.87 -10.35 -4.26
N PHE A 111 5.75 -9.53 -3.74
CA PHE A 111 5.77 -8.08 -3.95
C PHE A 111 6.99 -7.65 -4.76
N THR A 112 6.77 -6.89 -5.84
CA THR A 112 7.81 -6.17 -6.57
C THR A 112 7.66 -4.69 -6.26
N LEU A 113 8.65 -4.08 -5.61
CA LEU A 113 8.63 -2.68 -5.21
C LEU A 113 9.51 -1.86 -6.16
N CYS A 114 8.89 -0.98 -6.94
CA CYS A 114 9.52 -0.24 -8.03
C CYS A 114 9.57 1.26 -7.75
N ASP A 115 10.73 1.88 -7.94
CA ASP A 115 10.90 3.35 -7.93
C ASP A 115 11.97 3.78 -8.93
N SER A 116 11.79 4.94 -9.56
CA SER A 116 12.76 5.52 -10.49
C SER A 116 13.99 6.13 -9.80
N ILE A 117 13.97 6.24 -8.48
CA ILE A 117 15.04 6.86 -7.68
C ILE A 117 15.85 5.76 -6.98
N GLY A 118 16.99 5.39 -7.55
CA GLY A 118 17.82 4.27 -7.07
C GLY A 118 18.22 4.34 -5.60
N LYS A 119 18.45 5.53 -5.03
CA LYS A 119 18.73 5.69 -3.60
C LYS A 119 17.57 5.29 -2.70
N LYS A 120 16.32 5.46 -3.14
CA LYS A 120 15.14 4.99 -2.41
C LYS A 120 15.03 3.48 -2.48
N VAL A 121 15.24 2.90 -3.67
CA VAL A 121 15.25 1.45 -3.88
C VAL A 121 16.27 0.76 -2.98
N LYS A 122 17.47 1.35 -2.80
CA LYS A 122 18.48 0.86 -1.86
C LYS A 122 17.98 0.80 -0.42
N VAL A 123 17.25 1.83 0.02
CA VAL A 123 16.67 1.84 1.38
C VAL A 123 15.61 0.75 1.52
N VAL A 124 14.71 0.64 0.54
CA VAL A 124 13.65 -0.39 0.55
C VAL A 124 14.25 -1.80 0.58
N HIS A 125 15.28 -2.05 -0.23
CA HIS A 125 15.99 -3.33 -0.24
C HIS A 125 16.58 -3.65 1.13
N ALA A 126 17.33 -2.71 1.72
CA ALA A 126 17.95 -2.90 3.02
C ALA A 126 16.94 -3.09 4.17
N VAL A 127 15.80 -2.41 4.09
CA VAL A 127 14.70 -2.60 5.07
C VAL A 127 14.07 -3.99 4.90
N ALA A 128 13.80 -4.43 3.66
CA ALA A 128 13.25 -5.75 3.40
C ALA A 128 14.20 -6.86 3.89
N GLU A 129 15.51 -6.72 3.62
CA GLU A 129 16.56 -7.64 4.07
C GLU A 129 16.64 -7.69 5.60
N ALA A 130 16.69 -6.54 6.28
CA ALA A 130 16.74 -6.46 7.74
C ALA A 130 15.52 -7.07 8.43
N LEU A 131 14.37 -7.09 7.76
CA LEU A 131 13.12 -7.71 8.24
C LEU A 131 12.97 -9.18 7.83
N GLY A 132 13.89 -9.72 7.01
CA GLY A 132 13.82 -11.08 6.49
C GLY A 132 12.60 -11.31 5.58
N LEU A 133 12.22 -10.31 4.77
CA LEU A 133 11.09 -10.42 3.84
C LEU A 133 11.51 -11.12 2.55
N GLU A 134 11.38 -12.44 2.49
CA GLU A 134 11.72 -13.25 1.31
C GLU A 134 10.75 -13.05 0.13
N ASN A 135 9.57 -12.51 0.41
CA ASN A 135 8.52 -12.25 -0.57
C ASN A 135 8.62 -10.86 -1.24
N VAL A 136 9.71 -10.12 -1.00
CA VAL A 136 9.92 -8.77 -1.56
C VAL A 136 11.08 -8.76 -2.55
N LYS A 137 10.80 -8.26 -3.76
CA LYS A 137 11.80 -7.91 -4.78
C LYS A 137 11.78 -6.40 -4.99
N THR A 138 12.94 -5.78 -5.14
CA THR A 138 13.05 -4.34 -5.42
C THR A 138 13.54 -4.11 -6.85
N GLU A 139 12.94 -3.14 -7.54
CA GLU A 139 13.29 -2.79 -8.92
C GLU A 139 13.60 -1.29 -9.04
N TRP A 140 14.77 -0.97 -9.54
CA TRP A 140 15.12 0.40 -9.91
C TRP A 140 14.75 0.64 -11.37
N ALA A 141 13.52 1.04 -11.58
CA ALA A 141 12.97 1.27 -12.92
C ALA A 141 11.81 2.27 -12.87
N ARG A 142 11.43 2.79 -14.02
CA ARG A 142 10.12 3.41 -14.22
C ARG A 142 9.10 2.33 -14.56
N ALA A 143 7.87 2.45 -14.07
CA ALA A 143 6.85 1.42 -14.27
C ALA A 143 6.58 1.15 -15.76
N GLU A 144 6.52 2.21 -16.56
CA GLU A 144 6.31 2.15 -18.02
C GLU A 144 7.45 1.48 -18.79
N THR A 145 8.58 1.25 -18.14
CA THR A 145 9.73 0.54 -18.75
C THR A 145 9.84 -0.92 -18.34
N LEU A 146 8.95 -1.38 -17.48
CA LEU A 146 8.89 -2.79 -17.07
C LEU A 146 8.33 -3.63 -18.21
N THR A 147 9.23 -4.23 -18.99
CA THR A 147 8.90 -5.13 -20.11
C THR A 147 9.37 -6.53 -19.80
N ASN A 148 8.73 -7.54 -20.40
CA ASN A 148 9.09 -8.96 -20.24
C ASN A 148 9.02 -9.45 -18.77
N VAL A 149 8.20 -8.79 -17.94
CA VAL A 149 7.87 -9.27 -16.61
C VAL A 149 6.55 -10.03 -16.64
N PRO A 150 6.42 -11.13 -15.90
CA PRO A 150 5.13 -11.79 -15.79
C PRO A 150 4.11 -10.80 -15.19
N PRO A 151 2.85 -10.81 -15.68
CA PRO A 151 1.84 -9.84 -15.25
C PRO A 151 1.55 -9.95 -13.74
N PHE A 152 1.08 -8.85 -13.16
CA PHE A 152 0.73 -8.74 -11.75
C PHE A 152 -0.78 -8.83 -11.56
N ASP A 153 -1.22 -9.50 -10.50
CA ASP A 153 -2.65 -9.53 -10.16
C ASP A 153 -3.13 -8.13 -9.73
N PHE A 154 -2.29 -7.42 -8.97
CA PHE A 154 -2.61 -6.05 -8.54
C PHE A 154 -1.41 -5.12 -8.65
N VAL A 155 -1.72 -3.86 -8.93
CA VAL A 155 -0.78 -2.75 -8.79
C VAL A 155 -1.23 -1.90 -7.62
N VAL A 156 -0.36 -1.71 -6.64
CA VAL A 156 -0.60 -0.82 -5.49
C VAL A 156 0.23 0.44 -5.65
N SER A 157 -0.25 1.57 -5.14
CA SER A 157 0.51 2.81 -5.17
C SER A 157 -0.03 3.84 -4.17
N ARG A 158 0.80 4.86 -3.89
CA ARG A 158 0.44 6.00 -3.05
C ARG A 158 1.02 7.29 -3.60
N ALA A 159 0.14 8.24 -3.97
CA ALA A 159 0.48 9.64 -4.27
C ALA A 159 1.58 9.85 -5.34
N VAL A 160 1.61 9.05 -6.41
CA VAL A 160 2.62 9.15 -7.48
C VAL A 160 2.23 10.17 -8.53
N THR A 161 1.06 10.00 -9.18
CA THR A 161 0.57 10.86 -10.24
C THR A 161 -0.95 10.82 -10.34
N ARG A 162 -1.54 11.52 -11.30
CA ARG A 162 -2.99 11.47 -11.59
C ARG A 162 -3.38 10.11 -12.14
N MET A 163 -4.59 9.65 -11.80
CA MET A 163 -5.07 8.31 -12.12
C MET A 163 -5.02 7.97 -13.63
N PRO A 164 -5.45 8.84 -14.58
CA PRO A 164 -5.40 8.49 -16.00
C PRO A 164 -3.97 8.17 -16.47
N ALA A 165 -3.01 9.03 -16.16
CA ALA A 165 -1.60 8.80 -16.51
C ALA A 165 -1.02 7.57 -15.81
N PHE A 166 -1.44 7.29 -14.57
CA PHE A 166 -1.02 6.10 -13.85
C PHE A 166 -1.53 4.83 -14.52
N LEU A 167 -2.80 4.81 -14.92
CA LEU A 167 -3.40 3.67 -15.64
C LEU A 167 -2.70 3.40 -16.96
N ASP A 168 -2.31 4.44 -17.70
CA ASP A 168 -1.55 4.27 -18.96
C ASP A 168 -0.22 3.55 -18.75
N TRP A 169 0.46 3.77 -17.62
CA TRP A 169 1.72 3.09 -17.29
C TRP A 169 1.52 1.64 -16.91
N VAL A 170 0.46 1.34 -16.15
CA VAL A 170 0.36 0.06 -15.44
C VAL A 170 -0.64 -0.92 -16.04
N ARG A 171 -1.57 -0.46 -16.89
CA ARG A 171 -2.57 -1.34 -17.53
C ARG A 171 -1.92 -2.54 -18.25
N PRO A 172 -0.82 -2.38 -19.02
CA PRO A 172 -0.19 -3.54 -19.66
C PRO A 172 0.45 -4.54 -18.69
N LEU A 173 0.65 -4.15 -17.42
CA LEU A 173 1.29 -4.97 -16.40
C LEU A 173 0.29 -5.78 -15.57
N VAL A 174 -1.02 -5.51 -15.70
CA VAL A 174 -2.08 -6.19 -14.92
C VAL A 174 -2.49 -7.49 -15.64
N ALA A 175 -2.60 -8.58 -14.88
CA ALA A 175 -3.04 -9.87 -15.39
C ALA A 175 -4.54 -9.86 -15.73
N GLY A 176 -4.90 -10.41 -16.88
CA GLY A 176 -6.30 -10.54 -17.31
C GLY A 176 -7.09 -11.65 -16.60
N ASN A 177 -6.40 -12.60 -15.97
CA ASN A 177 -7.02 -13.73 -15.29
C ASN A 177 -7.37 -13.38 -13.83
N HIS A 178 -8.65 -13.21 -13.53
CA HIS A 178 -9.15 -12.87 -12.20
C HIS A 178 -9.40 -14.11 -11.36
N ARG A 179 -8.76 -14.21 -10.18
CA ARG A 179 -8.92 -15.33 -9.23
C ARG A 179 -9.14 -14.91 -7.79
N HIS A 180 -9.14 -13.60 -7.53
CA HIS A 180 -9.28 -13.02 -6.20
C HIS A 180 -10.72 -12.55 -5.95
N GLY A 181 -11.08 -12.34 -4.70
CA GLY A 181 -12.37 -11.78 -4.33
C GLY A 181 -12.58 -10.34 -4.81
N LEU A 182 -11.49 -9.62 -5.09
CA LEU A 182 -11.48 -8.33 -5.79
C LEU A 182 -10.93 -8.55 -7.20
N GLN A 183 -11.52 -7.91 -8.20
CA GLN A 183 -11.06 -7.99 -9.59
C GLN A 183 -9.63 -7.41 -9.70
N ASN A 184 -8.77 -8.04 -10.53
CA ASN A 184 -7.42 -7.54 -10.76
C ASN A 184 -7.42 -6.10 -11.23
N GLY A 185 -6.42 -5.34 -10.81
CA GLY A 185 -6.38 -3.91 -11.15
C GLY A 185 -5.48 -3.11 -10.23
N VAL A 186 -5.85 -1.85 -10.07
CA VAL A 186 -5.08 -0.86 -9.32
C VAL A 186 -5.74 -0.57 -7.97
N LEU A 187 -4.97 -0.64 -6.90
CA LEU A 187 -5.33 -0.12 -5.58
C LEU A 187 -4.49 1.13 -5.28
N TYR A 188 -5.13 2.27 -5.11
CA TYR A 188 -4.42 3.53 -5.01
C TYR A 188 -4.87 4.37 -3.81
N LEU A 189 -3.93 4.71 -2.94
CA LEU A 189 -4.15 5.64 -1.82
C LEU A 189 -3.96 7.08 -2.30
N LYS A 190 -5.02 7.86 -2.22
CA LYS A 190 -5.04 9.27 -2.64
C LYS A 190 -5.67 10.17 -1.58
N GLY A 191 -5.54 11.47 -1.77
CA GLY A 191 -6.17 12.48 -0.92
C GLY A 191 -6.71 13.65 -1.71
N GLY A 192 -7.60 14.40 -1.10
CA GLY A 192 -8.22 15.59 -1.69
C GLY A 192 -9.46 15.30 -2.53
N ASP A 193 -9.91 16.31 -3.27
CA ASP A 193 -11.00 16.17 -4.23
C ASP A 193 -10.47 15.49 -5.51
N LEU A 194 -11.06 14.36 -5.84
CA LEU A 194 -10.67 13.53 -6.99
C LEU A 194 -11.67 13.58 -8.13
N LYS A 195 -12.72 14.39 -8.03
CA LYS A 195 -13.83 14.42 -9.00
C LYS A 195 -13.35 14.67 -10.44
N GLU A 196 -12.57 15.73 -10.63
CA GLU A 196 -12.03 16.08 -11.94
C GLU A 196 -10.97 15.07 -12.43
N GLU A 197 -10.17 14.53 -11.49
CA GLU A 197 -9.13 13.58 -11.82
C GLU A 197 -9.72 12.25 -12.31
N LEU A 198 -10.80 11.80 -11.70
CA LEU A 198 -11.42 10.51 -11.99
C LEU A 198 -12.46 10.57 -13.11
N ALA A 199 -12.92 11.77 -13.51
CA ALA A 199 -13.91 11.92 -14.57
C ALA A 199 -13.53 11.22 -15.91
N PRO A 200 -12.28 11.21 -16.37
CA PRO A 200 -11.88 10.52 -17.60
C PRO A 200 -11.66 9.00 -17.44
N VAL A 201 -11.69 8.46 -16.22
CA VAL A 201 -11.50 7.02 -15.98
C VAL A 201 -12.75 6.28 -16.39
N LYS A 202 -12.63 5.34 -17.33
CA LYS A 202 -13.74 4.57 -17.90
C LYS A 202 -13.90 3.19 -17.26
N GLU A 203 -12.84 2.70 -16.65
CA GLU A 203 -12.80 1.41 -15.97
C GLU A 203 -13.72 1.41 -14.74
N PRO A 204 -14.28 0.24 -14.34
CA PRO A 204 -15.03 0.12 -13.11
C PRO A 204 -14.20 0.59 -11.91
N LEU A 205 -14.73 1.57 -11.17
CA LEU A 205 -14.04 2.23 -10.07
C LEU A 205 -14.85 2.14 -8.79
N GLN A 206 -14.20 1.71 -7.72
CA GLN A 206 -14.71 1.73 -6.35
C GLN A 206 -13.87 2.70 -5.52
N SER A 207 -14.50 3.37 -4.56
CA SER A 207 -13.83 4.35 -3.68
C SER A 207 -14.32 4.21 -2.26
N TRP A 208 -13.38 4.14 -1.31
CA TRP A 208 -13.66 4.11 0.13
C TRP A 208 -13.01 5.32 0.78
N SER A 209 -13.80 6.07 1.57
CA SER A 209 -13.28 7.17 2.38
C SER A 209 -12.64 6.63 3.65
N LEU A 210 -11.39 7.00 3.94
CA LEU A 210 -10.68 6.46 5.10
C LEU A 210 -11.14 7.09 6.43
N ASP A 211 -11.84 8.20 6.41
CA ASP A 211 -12.43 8.83 7.62
C ASP A 211 -13.54 7.99 8.25
N SER A 212 -14.25 7.17 7.47
CA SER A 212 -15.23 6.23 8.03
C SER A 212 -14.58 5.08 8.80
N LEU A 213 -13.35 4.72 8.45
CA LEU A 213 -12.57 3.69 9.12
C LEU A 213 -11.68 4.24 10.23
N LEU A 214 -11.06 5.41 10.02
CA LEU A 214 -9.98 5.97 10.86
C LEU A 214 -10.39 7.35 11.38
N THR A 215 -10.47 7.51 12.69
CA THR A 215 -10.98 8.71 13.34
C THR A 215 -9.98 9.87 13.44
N ASP A 216 -8.70 9.64 13.08
CA ASP A 216 -7.70 10.71 13.04
C ASP A 216 -8.03 11.70 11.91
N PRO A 217 -8.13 13.01 12.18
CA PRO A 217 -8.47 14.05 11.20
C PRO A 217 -7.56 14.07 9.96
N TRP A 218 -6.35 13.54 10.06
CA TRP A 218 -5.45 13.45 8.91
C TRP A 218 -6.02 12.57 7.78
N PHE A 219 -6.90 11.61 8.13
CA PHE A 219 -7.56 10.74 7.16
C PHE A 219 -8.82 11.32 6.54
N ALA A 220 -9.32 12.47 7.00
CA ALA A 220 -10.59 13.07 6.55
C ALA A 220 -10.66 13.30 5.03
N SER A 221 -9.52 13.55 4.37
CA SER A 221 -9.45 13.70 2.92
C SER A 221 -8.86 12.50 2.20
N LYS A 222 -8.56 11.41 2.90
CA LYS A 222 -7.88 10.24 2.31
C LYS A 222 -8.89 9.23 1.79
N LYS A 223 -8.56 8.67 0.63
CA LYS A 223 -9.40 7.66 -0.04
C LYS A 223 -8.54 6.50 -0.51
N LEU A 224 -9.11 5.32 -0.43
CA LEU A 224 -8.63 4.14 -1.15
C LEU A 224 -9.49 3.99 -2.40
N LEU A 225 -8.85 3.88 -3.54
CA LEU A 225 -9.46 3.64 -4.84
C LEU A 225 -9.12 2.23 -5.31
N HIS A 226 -10.07 1.56 -5.91
CA HIS A 226 -9.84 0.37 -6.73
C HIS A 226 -10.34 0.64 -8.14
N VAL A 227 -9.47 0.45 -9.12
CA VAL A 227 -9.81 0.49 -10.55
C VAL A 227 -9.58 -0.89 -11.12
N ALA A 228 -10.66 -1.55 -11.50
CA ALA A 228 -10.57 -2.86 -12.15
C ALA A 228 -10.00 -2.67 -13.56
N VAL A 229 -8.99 -3.48 -13.90
CA VAL A 229 -8.34 -3.41 -15.21
C VAL A 229 -8.65 -4.70 -15.96
N GLU A 230 -9.36 -4.57 -17.07
CA GLU A 230 -9.56 -5.66 -18.01
C GLU A 230 -8.39 -5.66 -19.01
N ASN A 231 -7.59 -6.71 -18.96
CA ASN A 231 -6.55 -6.93 -19.97
C ASN A 231 -6.94 -8.19 -20.76
N PRO A 232 -7.29 -8.06 -22.05
CA PRO A 232 -7.79 -9.18 -22.84
C PRO A 232 -6.73 -10.26 -23.18
N GLY A 233 -5.50 -10.14 -22.64
CA GLY A 233 -4.43 -11.14 -22.85
C GLY A 233 -3.71 -10.96 -24.17
#